data_efc6e8e6322cdd980c06f59aafa612f2
#
_entry.id   efc6e8e6322cdd980c06f59aafa612f2
#
_cell.length_a   1.000
_cell.length_b   1.000
_cell.length_c   1.000
_cell.angle_alpha   90.00
_cell.angle_beta   90.00
_cell.angle_gamma   90.00
#
_symmetry.space_group_name_H-M   'P 1'
#
loop_
_entity.id
_entity.type
_entity.pdbx_description
1 polymer ?
#
loop_
_entity_poly.entity_id
_entity_poly.type
_entity_poly.pdbx_seq_one_letter_code
_entity_poly.pdbx_strand_id
1 'polypeptide(L)'
;MKNLIRITSFNTPQKLNFTAKDGNKTERKQEDKKYTDPLMKWPARGLAYTNELGAAISEVAPKMGTLLWFPAMLYFGADIYDKYKNEKTSYAPDAKRGTEQAIFQFLASVILPTGAVLGGQKLASFAGAMDSTGLSLQSREETINFLQEFVSRRHLDTHANNIDAFKEHFKESISIKQEKLIRDNKWKKPFRMLGETFFNKKHPEALAMSEKDRILVFANEHIDEMFDIYNDLAEGKKPKQFSEKLWKNFNKLKDKYAKDPEYKATALRDATEDIIKKYQNGKIMNTKMLKTLGGFVALGLAINPIDKFVENVVIKKFVEPNLNTMFANKDVQEYKNKTINA
;
A
#
# COMPACT_ATOMS: atom_id res chain seq x y z
N MET A 1 11.73 -20.72 -27.56
CA MET A 1 11.29 -19.35 -27.89
C MET A 1 11.68 -18.43 -26.72
N LYS A 2 12.77 -17.68 -26.90
CA LYS A 2 13.28 -16.74 -25.90
C LYS A 2 12.74 -15.37 -26.28
N ASN A 3 11.68 -14.91 -25.66
CA ASN A 3 11.28 -13.50 -25.70
C ASN A 3 11.71 -12.84 -24.39
N LEU A 4 12.91 -12.29 -24.41
CA LEU A 4 13.35 -11.31 -23.45
C LEU A 4 12.44 -10.08 -23.60
N ILE A 5 11.68 -9.78 -22.56
CA ILE A 5 11.02 -8.47 -22.40
C ILE A 5 12.15 -7.45 -22.29
N ARG A 6 12.39 -6.77 -23.39
CA ARG A 6 13.26 -5.57 -23.41
C ARG A 6 12.53 -4.51 -22.60
N ILE A 7 12.95 -4.29 -21.37
CA ILE A 7 12.58 -3.10 -20.60
C ILE A 7 13.16 -1.92 -21.39
N THR A 8 12.32 -1.31 -22.19
CA THR A 8 12.66 -0.09 -22.92
C THR A 8 13.05 0.96 -21.88
N SER A 9 14.22 1.53 -22.08
CA SER A 9 14.81 2.61 -21.30
C SER A 9 13.74 3.61 -20.87
N PHE A 10 13.59 3.75 -19.53
CA PHE A 10 12.82 4.85 -18.96
C PHE A 10 13.38 6.14 -19.54
N ASN A 11 12.53 6.82 -20.30
CA ASN A 11 12.87 8.14 -20.82
C ASN A 11 13.22 9.03 -19.63
N THR A 12 14.40 9.59 -19.71
CA THR A 12 14.89 10.62 -18.81
C THR A 12 13.81 11.69 -18.66
N PRO A 13 13.40 12.07 -17.44
CA PRO A 13 12.53 13.23 -17.28
C PRO A 13 13.16 14.39 -18.05
N GLN A 14 12.38 14.97 -18.97
CA GLN A 14 12.81 16.14 -19.73
C GLN A 14 13.25 17.20 -18.72
N LYS A 15 14.43 17.76 -18.95
CA LYS A 15 14.90 18.91 -18.20
C LYS A 15 13.83 19.97 -18.25
N LEU A 16 13.30 20.36 -17.10
CA LEU A 16 12.54 21.58 -16.92
C LEU A 16 13.44 22.75 -17.37
N ASN A 17 13.31 23.16 -18.61
CA ASN A 17 13.95 24.38 -19.09
C ASN A 17 13.02 25.54 -18.77
N PHE A 18 13.19 26.10 -17.57
CA PHE A 18 12.59 27.39 -17.26
C PHE A 18 13.39 28.47 -17.96
N THR A 19 12.94 28.95 -19.10
CA THR A 19 13.50 30.14 -19.74
C THR A 19 12.94 31.36 -19.04
N ALA A 20 13.67 31.89 -18.10
CA ALA A 20 13.46 33.26 -17.65
C ALA A 20 13.94 34.20 -18.76
N LYS A 21 12.96 34.95 -19.32
CA LYS A 21 13.21 36.05 -20.22
C LYS A 21 13.45 37.28 -19.34
N ASP A 22 14.69 37.56 -19.02
CA ASP A 22 15.02 38.86 -18.44
C ASP A 22 16.33 39.42 -18.99
N GLY A 23 16.17 40.62 -19.53
CA GLY A 23 17.27 41.45 -19.96
C GLY A 23 17.98 42.09 -18.79
N ASN A 24 19.18 41.68 -18.53
CA ASN A 24 20.30 42.57 -18.25
C ASN A 24 21.62 41.77 -18.33
N LYS A 25 22.31 41.99 -19.43
CA LYS A 25 23.65 41.42 -19.63
C LYS A 25 24.66 42.20 -18.77
N THR A 26 25.16 41.53 -17.74
CA THR A 26 26.51 41.82 -17.24
C THR A 26 27.37 40.60 -17.54
N GLU A 27 28.18 40.69 -18.56
CA GLU A 27 29.11 39.64 -18.98
C GLU A 27 30.16 39.40 -17.89
N ARG A 28 29.97 38.36 -17.09
CA ARG A 28 31.08 37.69 -16.40
C ARG A 28 31.35 36.40 -17.15
N LYS A 29 32.46 36.35 -17.88
CA LYS A 29 33.05 35.08 -18.33
C LYS A 29 33.50 34.31 -17.11
N GLN A 30 32.61 33.46 -16.60
CA GLN A 30 32.95 32.35 -15.70
C GLN A 30 32.89 31.08 -16.53
N GLU A 31 33.96 30.30 -16.55
CA GLU A 31 33.98 28.95 -17.13
C GLU A 31 32.83 28.16 -16.49
N ASP A 32 31.84 27.85 -17.32
CA ASP A 32 30.64 27.09 -16.94
C ASP A 32 31.03 25.67 -16.52
N LYS A 33 31.42 25.47 -15.28
CA LYS A 33 31.38 24.14 -14.66
C LYS A 33 29.92 23.72 -14.62
N LYS A 34 29.49 22.98 -15.65
CA LYS A 34 28.13 22.46 -15.80
C LYS A 34 27.77 21.65 -14.55
N TYR A 35 26.95 22.25 -13.68
CA TYR A 35 26.49 21.57 -12.47
C TYR A 35 25.81 20.25 -12.86
N THR A 36 26.30 19.15 -12.32
CA THR A 36 25.68 17.84 -12.49
C THR A 36 25.00 17.49 -11.19
N ASP A 37 23.67 17.43 -11.20
CA ASP A 37 22.85 17.09 -10.03
C ASP A 37 23.20 15.68 -9.53
N PRO A 38 23.76 15.53 -8.32
CA PRO A 38 24.18 14.23 -7.80
C PRO A 38 22.96 13.32 -7.52
N LEU A 39 21.79 13.90 -7.26
CA LEU A 39 20.55 13.15 -6.98
C LEU A 39 19.99 12.46 -8.23
N MET A 40 20.36 12.94 -9.43
CA MET A 40 19.93 12.33 -10.69
C MET A 40 20.76 11.11 -11.09
N LYS A 41 21.82 10.80 -10.35
CA LYS A 41 22.69 9.62 -10.60
C LYS A 41 22.23 8.40 -9.79
N TRP A 42 22.46 7.22 -10.32
CA TRP A 42 22.36 5.98 -9.55
C TRP A 42 23.45 5.93 -8.47
N PRO A 43 23.19 5.47 -7.24
CA PRO A 43 21.94 4.88 -6.75
C PRO A 43 20.94 5.90 -6.17
N ALA A 44 21.34 7.17 -5.99
CA ALA A 44 20.48 8.18 -5.33
C ALA A 44 19.09 8.29 -5.99
N ARG A 45 19.04 8.31 -7.34
CA ARG A 45 17.77 8.34 -8.08
C ARG A 45 16.84 7.16 -7.75
N GLY A 46 17.40 5.98 -7.44
CA GLY A 46 16.62 4.81 -7.06
C GLY A 46 15.83 5.01 -5.77
N LEU A 47 16.32 5.86 -4.86
CA LEU A 47 15.65 6.16 -3.59
C LEU A 47 14.33 6.90 -3.81
N ALA A 48 14.22 7.70 -4.87
CA ALA A 48 13.00 8.43 -5.22
C ALA A 48 11.78 7.52 -5.43
N TYR A 49 11.99 6.27 -5.83
CA TYR A 49 10.91 5.32 -6.17
C TYR A 49 10.60 4.32 -5.05
N THR A 50 11.29 4.42 -3.91
CA THR A 50 11.12 3.41 -2.85
C THR A 50 9.76 3.52 -2.16
N ASN A 51 9.16 4.71 -2.06
CA ASN A 51 7.80 4.87 -1.53
C ASN A 51 6.73 4.20 -2.42
N GLU A 52 6.89 4.29 -3.73
CA GLU A 52 5.99 3.67 -4.72
C GLU A 52 6.06 2.14 -4.62
N LEU A 53 7.29 1.61 -4.55
CA LEU A 53 7.52 0.20 -4.27
C LEU A 53 6.92 -0.18 -2.91
N GLY A 54 7.12 0.66 -1.89
CA GLY A 54 6.55 0.48 -0.55
C GLY A 54 5.03 0.41 -0.57
N ALA A 55 4.37 1.33 -1.27
CA ALA A 55 2.91 1.31 -1.45
C ALA A 55 2.44 0.04 -2.15
N ALA A 56 3.10 -0.38 -3.24
CA ALA A 56 2.72 -1.55 -4.01
C ALA A 56 2.84 -2.85 -3.20
N ILE A 57 3.92 -3.04 -2.41
CA ILE A 57 4.13 -4.27 -1.61
C ILE A 57 3.43 -4.25 -0.25
N SER A 58 2.78 -3.16 0.13
CA SER A 58 2.15 -2.99 1.45
C SER A 58 1.14 -4.10 1.80
N GLU A 59 0.50 -4.71 0.78
CA GLU A 59 -0.44 -5.83 0.96
C GLU A 59 0.25 -7.10 1.47
N VAL A 60 1.41 -7.46 0.92
CA VAL A 60 2.13 -8.71 1.25
C VAL A 60 3.18 -8.51 2.34
N ALA A 61 3.78 -7.33 2.43
CA ALA A 61 4.86 -7.01 3.36
C ALA A 61 4.67 -5.63 4.00
N PRO A 62 3.65 -5.44 4.87
CA PRO A 62 3.27 -4.13 5.41
C PRO A 62 4.42 -3.39 6.10
N LYS A 63 5.21 -4.08 6.93
CA LYS A 63 6.35 -3.47 7.62
C LYS A 63 7.42 -2.98 6.65
N MET A 64 7.73 -3.77 5.62
CA MET A 64 8.68 -3.38 4.58
C MET A 64 8.11 -2.25 3.72
N GLY A 65 6.81 -2.30 3.41
CA GLY A 65 6.11 -1.22 2.72
C GLY A 65 6.30 0.12 3.44
N THR A 66 6.06 0.16 4.75
CA THR A 66 6.27 1.38 5.56
C THR A 66 7.74 1.79 5.61
N LEU A 67 8.68 0.84 5.75
CA LEU A 67 10.12 1.14 5.81
C LEU A 67 10.63 1.81 4.52
N LEU A 68 10.11 1.43 3.38
CA LEU A 68 10.53 1.96 2.07
C LEU A 68 10.11 3.43 1.83
N TRP A 69 9.21 3.97 2.65
CA TRP A 69 8.90 5.41 2.63
C TRP A 69 10.05 6.27 3.14
N PHE A 70 10.86 5.76 4.08
CA PHE A 70 11.92 6.55 4.69
C PHE A 70 13.01 7.00 3.70
N PRO A 71 13.60 6.13 2.86
CA PRO A 71 14.57 6.56 1.85
C PRO A 71 13.99 7.56 0.85
N ALA A 72 12.73 7.39 0.42
CA ALA A 72 12.08 8.32 -0.49
C ALA A 72 11.91 9.71 0.15
N MET A 73 11.49 9.79 1.41
CA MET A 73 11.34 11.07 2.10
C MET A 73 12.67 11.79 2.28
N LEU A 74 13.76 11.06 2.57
CA LEU A 74 15.10 11.64 2.59
C LEU A 74 15.51 12.20 1.22
N TYR A 75 15.24 11.44 0.15
CA TYR A 75 15.49 11.90 -1.21
C TYR A 75 14.70 13.17 -1.54
N PHE A 76 13.41 13.21 -1.24
CA PHE A 76 12.56 14.38 -1.50
C PHE A 76 13.06 15.61 -0.75
N GLY A 77 13.41 15.46 0.53
CA GLY A 77 14.01 16.55 1.31
C GLY A 77 15.33 17.06 0.72
N ALA A 78 16.20 16.15 0.30
CA ALA A 78 17.47 16.48 -0.33
C ALA A 78 17.26 17.18 -1.69
N ASP A 79 16.30 16.72 -2.50
CA ASP A 79 16.00 17.32 -3.81
C ASP A 79 15.39 18.72 -3.69
N ILE A 80 14.48 18.92 -2.74
CA ILE A 80 13.92 20.25 -2.43
C ILE A 80 15.01 21.20 -1.94
N TYR A 81 15.88 20.72 -1.03
CA TYR A 81 16.99 21.52 -0.51
C TYR A 81 18.01 21.87 -1.60
N ASP A 82 18.32 20.93 -2.51
CA ASP A 82 19.18 21.19 -3.67
C ASP A 82 18.63 22.33 -4.54
N LYS A 83 17.33 22.33 -4.82
CA LYS A 83 16.67 23.38 -5.61
C LYS A 83 16.62 24.72 -4.88
N TYR A 84 16.58 24.69 -3.55
CA TYR A 84 16.60 25.91 -2.74
C TYR A 84 17.99 26.53 -2.61
N LYS A 85 19.04 25.72 -2.52
CA LYS A 85 20.41 26.19 -2.16
C LYS A 85 21.38 26.23 -3.32
N ASN A 86 21.31 25.29 -4.25
CA ASN A 86 22.35 25.10 -5.23
C ASN A 86 22.06 25.82 -6.55
N GLU A 87 23.02 26.63 -6.99
CA GLU A 87 23.00 27.31 -8.28
C GLU A 87 23.16 26.29 -9.41
N LYS A 88 22.24 26.31 -10.37
CA LYS A 88 22.37 25.59 -11.64
C LYS A 88 22.59 26.62 -12.75
N THR A 89 23.29 26.22 -13.80
CA THR A 89 23.66 27.06 -14.93
C THR A 89 22.51 27.89 -15.55
N SER A 90 21.28 27.57 -15.29
CA SER A 90 20.11 28.26 -15.87
C SER A 90 19.24 29.02 -14.87
N TYR A 91 19.44 28.86 -13.55
CA TYR A 91 18.73 29.66 -12.54
C TYR A 91 19.48 29.78 -11.22
N ALA A 92 19.25 30.94 -10.58
CA ALA A 92 19.67 31.15 -9.21
C ALA A 92 18.88 30.28 -8.23
N PRO A 93 19.48 29.84 -7.11
CA PRO A 93 18.76 29.20 -6.03
C PRO A 93 17.78 30.19 -5.42
N ASP A 94 16.51 29.80 -5.25
CA ASP A 94 15.51 30.60 -4.61
C ASP A 94 14.42 29.79 -3.93
N ALA A 95 13.64 30.45 -3.06
CA ALA A 95 12.55 29.85 -2.33
C ALA A 95 11.39 29.42 -3.25
N LYS A 96 11.16 30.12 -4.36
CA LYS A 96 10.16 29.79 -5.36
C LYS A 96 10.45 28.43 -5.97
N ARG A 97 11.67 28.22 -6.44
CA ARG A 97 12.10 26.97 -7.06
C ARG A 97 12.05 25.79 -6.08
N GLY A 98 12.45 26.01 -4.81
CA GLY A 98 12.30 25.01 -3.76
C GLY A 98 10.84 24.65 -3.51
N THR A 99 9.94 25.64 -3.52
CA THR A 99 8.49 25.43 -3.35
C THR A 99 7.85 24.68 -4.51
N GLU A 100 8.20 25.04 -5.75
CA GLU A 100 7.76 24.32 -6.96
C GLU A 100 8.16 22.83 -6.89
N GLN A 101 9.41 22.56 -6.50
CA GLN A 101 9.90 21.19 -6.35
C GLN A 101 9.19 20.43 -5.23
N ALA A 102 8.90 21.10 -4.11
CA ALA A 102 8.15 20.48 -3.00
C ALA A 102 6.73 20.07 -3.43
N ILE A 103 6.03 20.94 -4.16
CA ILE A 103 4.70 20.65 -4.68
C ILE A 103 4.77 19.52 -5.72
N PHE A 104 5.76 19.55 -6.61
CA PHE A 104 5.96 18.50 -7.60
C PHE A 104 6.18 17.14 -6.91
N GLN A 105 7.13 17.05 -5.97
CA GLN A 105 7.43 15.80 -5.26
C GLN A 105 6.20 15.29 -4.49
N PHE A 106 5.47 16.18 -3.83
CA PHE A 106 4.28 15.79 -3.07
C PHE A 106 3.18 15.20 -3.96
N LEU A 107 2.92 15.81 -5.10
CA LEU A 107 1.86 15.35 -6.02
C LEU A 107 2.32 14.18 -6.90
N ALA A 108 3.47 14.33 -7.59
CA ALA A 108 3.93 13.36 -8.57
C ALA A 108 4.57 12.12 -7.97
N SER A 109 5.16 12.23 -6.77
CA SER A 109 5.86 11.10 -6.14
C SER A 109 5.14 10.52 -4.93
N VAL A 110 4.18 11.24 -4.31
CA VAL A 110 3.49 10.75 -3.11
C VAL A 110 2.00 10.49 -3.38
N ILE A 111 1.21 11.53 -3.67
CA ILE A 111 -0.26 11.41 -3.70
C ILE A 111 -0.74 10.58 -4.88
N LEU A 112 -0.38 11.00 -6.10
CA LEU A 112 -0.94 10.40 -7.31
C LEU A 112 -0.47 8.96 -7.55
N PRO A 113 0.83 8.61 -7.39
CA PRO A 113 1.26 7.22 -7.50
C PRO A 113 0.63 6.31 -6.45
N THR A 114 0.54 6.78 -5.19
CA THR A 114 -0.14 6.02 -4.14
C THR A 114 -1.62 5.80 -4.49
N GLY A 115 -2.31 6.83 -4.99
CA GLY A 115 -3.68 6.71 -5.48
C GLY A 115 -3.82 5.70 -6.63
N ALA A 116 -2.87 5.70 -7.57
CA ALA A 116 -2.84 4.74 -8.67
C ALA A 116 -2.64 3.29 -8.17
N VAL A 117 -1.71 3.07 -7.23
CA VAL A 117 -1.49 1.75 -6.60
C VAL A 117 -2.75 1.26 -5.90
N LEU A 118 -3.36 2.09 -5.04
CA LEU A 118 -4.59 1.72 -4.33
C LEU A 118 -5.75 1.45 -5.30
N GLY A 119 -5.87 2.26 -6.35
CA GLY A 119 -6.84 2.04 -7.43
C GLY A 119 -6.63 0.70 -8.14
N GLY A 120 -5.39 0.37 -8.49
CA GLY A 120 -5.02 -0.90 -9.11
C GLY A 120 -5.27 -2.11 -8.23
N GLN A 121 -4.92 -2.01 -6.94
CA GLN A 121 -5.23 -3.04 -5.95
C GLN A 121 -6.74 -3.26 -5.80
N LYS A 122 -7.51 -2.17 -5.80
CA LYS A 122 -8.97 -2.24 -5.74
C LYS A 122 -9.57 -2.87 -7.00
N LEU A 123 -9.10 -2.48 -8.18
CA LEU A 123 -9.54 -3.10 -9.45
C LEU A 123 -9.19 -4.58 -9.48
N ALA A 124 -7.98 -4.98 -9.08
CA ALA A 124 -7.61 -6.38 -8.98
C ALA A 124 -8.49 -7.14 -7.97
N SER A 125 -8.87 -6.50 -6.87
CA SER A 125 -9.79 -7.05 -5.88
C SER A 125 -11.18 -7.33 -6.49
N PHE A 126 -11.70 -6.43 -7.33
CA PHE A 126 -12.97 -6.66 -8.04
C PHE A 126 -12.88 -7.73 -9.11
N ALA A 127 -11.74 -7.85 -9.81
CA ALA A 127 -11.54 -8.94 -10.77
C ALA A 127 -11.68 -10.32 -10.10
N GLY A 128 -11.26 -10.44 -8.82
CA GLY A 128 -11.49 -11.65 -8.03
C GLY A 128 -12.97 -11.94 -7.69
N ALA A 129 -13.87 -10.96 -7.84
CA ALA A 129 -15.31 -11.14 -7.62
C ALA A 129 -16.05 -11.82 -8.79
N MET A 130 -15.33 -12.18 -9.85
CA MET A 130 -15.90 -12.89 -11.01
C MET A 130 -16.13 -14.40 -10.76
N ASP A 131 -15.77 -14.92 -9.59
CA ASP A 131 -16.05 -16.31 -9.23
C ASP A 131 -17.49 -16.50 -8.70
N SER A 132 -17.83 -17.73 -8.35
CA SER A 132 -19.16 -18.16 -7.88
C SER A 132 -19.70 -17.39 -6.68
N THR A 133 -18.82 -16.81 -5.85
CA THR A 133 -19.24 -16.09 -4.63
C THR A 133 -19.52 -14.61 -4.89
N GLY A 134 -19.03 -14.04 -5.97
CA GLY A 134 -19.15 -12.61 -6.30
C GLY A 134 -18.55 -11.66 -5.27
N LEU A 135 -17.70 -12.16 -4.34
CA LEU A 135 -17.03 -11.36 -3.32
C LEU A 135 -15.69 -10.82 -3.81
N SER A 136 -15.41 -9.55 -3.46
CA SER A 136 -14.09 -8.97 -3.68
C SER A 136 -13.02 -9.72 -2.88
N LEU A 137 -11.78 -9.70 -3.35
CA LEU A 137 -10.66 -10.32 -2.63
C LEU A 137 -10.46 -9.72 -1.23
N GLN A 138 -10.79 -8.45 -1.06
CA GLN A 138 -10.72 -7.80 0.24
C GLN A 138 -11.79 -8.34 1.19
N SER A 139 -13.04 -8.47 0.74
CA SER A 139 -14.12 -9.06 1.53
C SER A 139 -13.80 -10.48 1.99
N ARG A 140 -13.20 -11.28 1.10
CA ARG A 140 -12.74 -12.65 1.43
C ARG A 140 -11.65 -12.65 2.50
N GLU A 141 -10.61 -11.80 2.32
CA GLU A 141 -9.53 -11.66 3.29
C GLU A 141 -10.07 -11.29 4.68
N GLU A 142 -10.98 -10.30 4.74
CA GLU A 142 -11.54 -9.83 5.99
C GLU A 142 -12.44 -10.89 6.62
N THR A 143 -13.22 -11.63 5.83
CA THR A 143 -14.07 -12.74 6.30
C THR A 143 -13.23 -13.87 6.90
N ILE A 144 -12.16 -14.30 6.21
CA ILE A 144 -11.25 -15.33 6.73
C ILE A 144 -10.55 -14.86 8.00
N ASN A 145 -10.07 -13.62 8.07
CA ASN A 145 -9.44 -13.08 9.28
C ASN A 145 -10.45 -13.07 10.46
N PHE A 146 -11.68 -12.69 10.21
CA PHE A 146 -12.71 -12.71 11.24
C PHE A 146 -13.07 -14.13 11.67
N LEU A 147 -13.13 -15.06 10.73
CA LEU A 147 -13.37 -16.47 11.03
C LEU A 147 -12.25 -17.08 11.88
N GLN A 148 -10.98 -16.73 11.61
CA GLN A 148 -9.85 -17.15 12.44
C GLN A 148 -9.95 -16.60 13.88
N GLU A 149 -10.34 -15.33 14.02
CA GLU A 149 -10.59 -14.73 15.34
C GLU A 149 -11.75 -15.44 16.06
N PHE A 150 -12.79 -15.81 15.33
CA PHE A 150 -13.94 -16.53 15.89
C PHE A 150 -13.57 -17.94 16.34
N VAL A 151 -12.81 -18.69 15.52
CA VAL A 151 -12.30 -20.03 15.88
C VAL A 151 -11.42 -19.98 17.13
N SER A 152 -10.57 -18.99 17.27
CA SER A 152 -9.70 -18.87 18.46
C SER A 152 -10.46 -18.62 19.76
N ARG A 153 -11.72 -18.17 19.68
CA ARG A 153 -12.62 -17.99 20.84
C ARG A 153 -13.57 -19.16 21.05
N ARG A 154 -13.89 -19.87 19.98
CA ARG A 154 -14.81 -21.03 19.98
C ARG A 154 -14.13 -22.15 19.24
N HIS A 155 -13.48 -23.01 19.98
CA HIS A 155 -12.68 -24.12 19.44
C HIS A 155 -13.50 -25.05 18.57
N LEU A 156 -12.88 -25.60 17.52
CA LEU A 156 -13.56 -26.49 16.56
C LEU A 156 -14.01 -27.80 17.21
N ASP A 157 -13.22 -28.34 18.13
CA ASP A 157 -13.50 -29.60 18.85
C ASP A 157 -14.83 -29.56 19.64
N THR A 158 -15.15 -28.41 20.22
CA THR A 158 -16.39 -28.23 20.98
C THR A 158 -17.66 -28.23 20.12
N HIS A 159 -17.49 -28.06 18.81
CA HIS A 159 -18.59 -27.96 17.83
C HIS A 159 -18.50 -29.03 16.73
N ALA A 160 -17.60 -30.00 16.86
CA ALA A 160 -17.39 -31.03 15.84
C ALA A 160 -18.67 -31.83 15.51
N ASN A 161 -19.56 -32.02 16.51
CA ASN A 161 -20.84 -32.70 16.36
C ASN A 161 -22.02 -31.78 16.02
N ASN A 162 -21.80 -30.45 15.92
CA ASN A 162 -22.85 -29.48 15.64
C ASN A 162 -22.33 -28.28 14.85
N ILE A 163 -21.99 -28.52 13.60
CA ILE A 163 -21.44 -27.50 12.68
C ILE A 163 -22.47 -26.39 12.40
N ASP A 164 -23.75 -26.73 12.36
CA ASP A 164 -24.83 -25.76 12.11
C ASP A 164 -24.94 -24.75 13.26
N ALA A 165 -24.80 -25.16 14.50
CA ALA A 165 -24.73 -24.23 15.63
C ALA A 165 -23.51 -23.30 15.54
N PHE A 166 -22.37 -23.81 15.07
CA PHE A 166 -21.18 -22.97 14.84
C PHE A 166 -21.45 -21.92 13.76
N LYS A 167 -22.10 -22.28 12.64
CA LYS A 167 -22.47 -21.35 11.56
C LYS A 167 -23.44 -20.28 12.03
N GLU A 168 -24.46 -20.63 12.82
CA GLU A 168 -25.41 -19.64 13.37
C GLU A 168 -24.73 -18.67 14.33
N HIS A 169 -23.89 -19.14 15.23
CA HIS A 169 -23.10 -18.27 16.11
C HIS A 169 -22.14 -17.34 15.32
N PHE A 170 -21.57 -17.83 14.23
CA PHE A 170 -20.72 -17.00 13.36
C PHE A 170 -21.55 -15.91 12.67
N LYS A 171 -22.71 -16.24 12.13
CA LYS A 171 -23.66 -15.31 11.51
C LYS A 171 -24.10 -14.21 12.49
N GLU A 172 -24.41 -14.54 13.73
CA GLU A 172 -24.71 -13.57 14.79
C GLU A 172 -23.51 -12.65 15.06
N SER A 173 -22.32 -13.21 15.21
CA SER A 173 -21.09 -12.47 15.45
C SER A 173 -20.74 -11.51 14.31
N ILE A 174 -20.94 -11.90 13.04
CA ILE A 174 -20.79 -11.01 11.89
C ILE A 174 -21.79 -9.85 11.95
N SER A 175 -23.07 -10.12 12.28
CA SER A 175 -24.09 -9.10 12.34
C SER A 175 -23.75 -8.03 13.39
N ILE A 176 -23.33 -8.43 14.57
CA ILE A 176 -22.89 -7.52 15.66
C ILE A 176 -21.67 -6.68 15.20
N LYS A 177 -20.70 -7.30 14.52
CA LYS A 177 -19.52 -6.59 14.02
C LYS A 177 -19.88 -5.56 12.95
N GLN A 178 -20.77 -5.89 12.04
CA GLN A 178 -21.28 -4.98 11.01
C GLN A 178 -22.01 -3.76 11.60
N GLU A 179 -22.88 -3.97 12.57
CA GLU A 179 -23.59 -2.87 13.26
C GLU A 179 -22.61 -1.90 13.92
N LYS A 180 -21.57 -2.43 14.58
CA LYS A 180 -20.52 -1.62 15.19
C LYS A 180 -19.75 -0.79 14.15
N LEU A 181 -19.41 -1.36 13.00
CA LEU A 181 -18.69 -0.69 11.92
C LEU A 181 -19.50 0.45 11.29
N ILE A 182 -20.81 0.30 11.15
CA ILE A 182 -21.69 1.33 10.61
C ILE A 182 -21.76 2.54 11.55
N ARG A 183 -21.84 2.29 12.86
CA ARG A 183 -21.94 3.34 13.87
C ARG A 183 -20.71 4.22 13.94
N ASP A 184 -19.52 3.66 13.74
CA ASP A 184 -18.24 4.34 13.99
C ASP A 184 -17.71 5.18 12.81
N ASN A 185 -18.41 5.26 11.65
CA ASN A 185 -17.66 5.44 10.39
C ASN A 185 -17.75 6.77 9.64
N LYS A 186 -18.72 7.67 9.91
CA LYS A 186 -18.96 8.78 8.96
C LYS A 186 -17.91 9.89 8.97
N TRP A 187 -17.39 10.29 10.13
CA TRP A 187 -16.48 11.45 10.25
C TRP A 187 -14.99 11.12 10.19
N LYS A 188 -14.61 9.86 10.42
CA LYS A 188 -13.20 9.45 10.50
C LYS A 188 -12.62 8.95 9.16
N LYS A 189 -13.44 8.88 8.10
CA LYS A 189 -13.05 8.32 6.80
C LYS A 189 -11.78 8.94 6.18
N PRO A 190 -11.62 10.28 6.08
CA PRO A 190 -10.41 10.87 5.49
C PRO A 190 -9.14 10.59 6.32
N PHE A 191 -9.25 10.64 7.65
CA PHE A 191 -8.11 10.34 8.53
C PHE A 191 -7.73 8.86 8.51
N ARG A 192 -8.71 7.96 8.26
CA ARG A 192 -8.43 6.53 8.07
C ARG A 192 -7.70 6.28 6.78
N MET A 193 -8.10 6.89 5.67
CA MET A 193 -7.39 6.77 4.39
C MET A 193 -5.92 7.19 4.54
N LEU A 194 -5.63 8.27 5.24
CA LEU A 194 -4.26 8.67 5.55
C LEU A 194 -3.54 7.64 6.43
N GLY A 195 -4.20 7.13 7.47
CA GLY A 195 -3.66 6.09 8.33
C GLY A 195 -3.39 4.76 7.61
N GLU A 196 -4.24 4.38 6.67
CA GLU A 196 -4.07 3.20 5.83
C GLU A 196 -2.90 3.37 4.86
N THR A 197 -2.77 4.56 4.26
CA THR A 197 -1.72 4.86 3.29
C THR A 197 -0.33 4.92 3.95
N PHE A 198 -0.21 5.64 5.07
CA PHE A 198 1.10 5.90 5.70
C PHE A 198 1.48 4.89 6.79
N PHE A 199 0.50 4.34 7.50
CA PHE A 199 0.73 3.45 8.65
C PHE A 199 0.22 2.03 8.44
N ASN A 200 -0.32 1.75 7.28
CA ASN A 200 -0.86 0.43 6.90
C ASN A 200 -1.87 -0.16 7.91
N LYS A 201 -2.65 0.72 8.55
CA LYS A 201 -3.72 0.33 9.46
C LYS A 201 -4.98 0.03 8.66
N LYS A 202 -5.15 -1.23 8.26
CA LYS A 202 -6.37 -1.67 7.57
C LYS A 202 -7.57 -1.62 8.51
N HIS A 203 -8.65 -1.03 8.02
CA HIS A 203 -9.95 -1.07 8.66
C HIS A 203 -10.89 -1.97 7.85
N PRO A 204 -11.63 -2.89 8.49
CA PRO A 204 -12.53 -3.79 7.80
C PRO A 204 -13.72 -3.01 7.21
N GLU A 205 -13.58 -2.55 5.96
CA GLU A 205 -14.67 -1.89 5.22
C GLU A 205 -15.55 -2.89 4.47
N ALA A 206 -15.00 -4.05 4.14
CA ALA A 206 -15.64 -5.02 3.25
C ALA A 206 -16.67 -5.91 3.97
N LEU A 207 -16.66 -5.97 5.30
CA LEU A 207 -17.75 -6.57 6.06
C LEU A 207 -19.01 -5.65 6.07
N ALA A 208 -19.09 -4.70 5.13
CA ALA A 208 -20.23 -3.80 5.02
C ALA A 208 -21.51 -4.54 4.61
N MET A 209 -22.64 -4.00 5.05
CA MET A 209 -23.96 -4.67 4.93
C MET A 209 -24.40 -5.06 3.53
N SER A 210 -23.89 -4.38 2.48
CA SER A 210 -24.26 -4.65 1.09
C SER A 210 -23.85 -6.04 0.57
N GLU A 211 -22.95 -6.72 1.26
CA GLU A 211 -22.43 -8.03 0.85
C GLU A 211 -22.74 -9.15 1.87
N LYS A 212 -23.62 -8.89 2.85
CA LYS A 212 -23.86 -9.79 3.99
C LYS A 212 -24.15 -11.24 3.58
N ASP A 213 -25.07 -11.44 2.67
CA ASP A 213 -25.48 -12.79 2.26
C ASP A 213 -24.35 -13.53 1.55
N ARG A 214 -23.61 -12.84 0.69
CA ARG A 214 -22.44 -13.41 0.00
C ARG A 214 -21.30 -13.75 0.96
N ILE A 215 -21.10 -12.90 1.98
CA ILE A 215 -20.12 -13.14 3.05
C ILE A 215 -20.49 -14.40 3.82
N LEU A 216 -21.77 -14.59 4.14
CA LEU A 216 -22.24 -15.78 4.86
C LEU A 216 -22.11 -17.05 4.02
N VAL A 217 -22.44 -17.01 2.74
CA VAL A 217 -22.22 -18.15 1.82
C VAL A 217 -20.75 -18.54 1.80
N PHE A 218 -19.86 -17.59 1.54
CA PHE A 218 -18.42 -17.80 1.52
C PHE A 218 -17.87 -18.31 2.87
N ALA A 219 -18.35 -17.73 3.98
CA ALA A 219 -17.94 -18.16 5.31
C ALA A 219 -18.38 -19.59 5.61
N ASN A 220 -19.62 -19.96 5.25
CA ASN A 220 -20.14 -21.30 5.47
C ASN A 220 -19.34 -22.36 4.71
N GLU A 221 -18.98 -22.10 3.43
CA GLU A 221 -18.10 -22.99 2.67
C GLU A 221 -16.73 -23.17 3.35
N HIS A 222 -16.17 -22.08 3.92
CA HIS A 222 -14.91 -22.15 4.65
C HIS A 222 -15.03 -22.84 6.01
N ILE A 223 -16.17 -22.71 6.70
CA ILE A 223 -16.46 -23.43 7.94
C ILE A 223 -16.54 -24.92 7.65
N ASP A 224 -17.27 -25.33 6.61
CA ASP A 224 -17.36 -26.74 6.22
C ASP A 224 -15.97 -27.30 5.90
N GLU A 225 -15.18 -26.60 5.09
CA GLU A 225 -13.80 -26.99 4.77
C GLU A 225 -12.92 -27.12 6.03
N MET A 226 -13.07 -26.22 7.00
CA MET A 226 -12.31 -26.31 8.26
C MET A 226 -12.69 -27.53 9.09
N PHE A 227 -13.98 -27.84 9.16
CA PHE A 227 -14.43 -29.05 9.88
C PHE A 227 -14.04 -30.34 9.16
N ASP A 228 -14.06 -30.38 7.83
CA ASP A 228 -13.54 -31.49 7.05
C ASP A 228 -12.05 -31.74 7.35
N ILE A 229 -11.25 -30.65 7.32
CA ILE A 229 -9.84 -30.73 7.68
C ILE A 229 -9.67 -31.20 9.13
N TYR A 230 -10.46 -30.64 10.07
CA TYR A 230 -10.41 -31.03 11.47
C TYR A 230 -10.70 -32.54 11.65
N ASN A 231 -11.72 -33.05 11.02
CA ASN A 231 -12.12 -34.45 11.11
C ASN A 231 -11.05 -35.39 10.51
N ASP A 232 -10.51 -35.05 9.33
CA ASP A 232 -9.39 -35.80 8.73
C ASP A 232 -8.18 -35.87 9.67
N LEU A 233 -7.81 -34.73 10.29
CA LEU A 233 -6.68 -34.68 11.21
C LEU A 233 -6.94 -35.42 12.54
N ALA A 234 -8.18 -35.41 13.05
CA ALA A 234 -8.59 -36.15 14.23
C ALA A 234 -8.52 -37.67 14.00
N GLU A 235 -8.85 -38.13 12.78
CA GLU A 235 -8.70 -39.52 12.36
C GLU A 235 -7.26 -39.89 11.97
N GLY A 236 -6.30 -38.96 12.03
CA GLY A 236 -4.91 -39.19 11.63
C GLY A 236 -4.69 -39.27 10.12
N LYS A 237 -5.66 -38.81 9.32
CA LYS A 237 -5.60 -38.78 7.86
C LYS A 237 -5.03 -37.46 7.38
N LYS A 238 -4.37 -37.50 6.22
CA LYS A 238 -3.93 -36.28 5.54
C LYS A 238 -5.11 -35.66 4.79
N PRO A 239 -5.53 -34.40 5.13
CA PRO A 239 -6.55 -33.69 4.37
C PRO A 239 -6.20 -33.52 2.89
N LYS A 240 -7.18 -33.61 2.00
CA LYS A 240 -7.00 -33.44 0.54
C LYS A 240 -6.42 -32.05 0.19
N GLN A 241 -6.75 -31.05 0.98
CA GLN A 241 -6.32 -29.67 0.82
C GLN A 241 -4.85 -29.46 1.18
N PHE A 242 -4.22 -30.41 1.89
CA PHE A 242 -2.87 -30.22 2.40
C PHE A 242 -1.80 -30.68 1.39
N SER A 243 -0.84 -29.78 1.13
CA SER A 243 0.42 -30.16 0.50
C SER A 243 1.25 -31.04 1.44
N GLU A 244 2.22 -31.79 0.89
CA GLU A 244 3.16 -32.59 1.69
C GLU A 244 3.92 -31.75 2.74
N LYS A 245 4.25 -30.50 2.38
CA LYS A 245 4.93 -29.57 3.28
C LYS A 245 4.02 -29.20 4.47
N LEU A 246 2.72 -28.97 4.21
CA LEU A 246 1.78 -28.61 5.26
C LEU A 246 1.50 -29.81 6.18
N TRP A 247 1.38 -31.01 5.62
CA TRP A 247 1.23 -32.25 6.36
C TRP A 247 2.43 -32.52 7.27
N LYS A 248 3.67 -32.38 6.78
CA LYS A 248 4.88 -32.48 7.59
C LYS A 248 4.92 -31.44 8.70
N ASN A 249 4.43 -30.23 8.44
CA ASN A 249 4.36 -29.19 9.47
C ASN A 249 3.35 -29.54 10.58
N PHE A 250 2.18 -30.10 10.21
CA PHE A 250 1.22 -30.57 11.20
C PHE A 250 1.82 -31.60 12.15
N ASN A 251 2.46 -32.63 11.60
CA ASN A 251 3.08 -33.68 12.42
C ASN A 251 4.16 -33.11 13.36
N LYS A 252 4.99 -32.15 12.89
CA LYS A 252 5.95 -31.45 13.74
C LYS A 252 5.28 -30.66 14.86
N LEU A 253 4.17 -29.99 14.59
CA LEU A 253 3.42 -29.24 15.59
C LEU A 253 2.81 -30.19 16.64
N LYS A 254 2.16 -31.27 16.20
CA LYS A 254 1.61 -32.29 17.08
C LYS A 254 2.68 -32.87 18.02
N ASP A 255 3.84 -33.24 17.47
CA ASP A 255 4.95 -33.79 18.26
C ASP A 255 5.54 -32.75 19.24
N LYS A 256 5.59 -31.47 18.84
CA LYS A 256 6.02 -30.38 19.71
C LYS A 256 5.08 -30.21 20.90
N TYR A 257 3.78 -30.10 20.65
CA TYR A 257 2.80 -29.91 21.71
C TYR A 257 2.67 -31.15 22.61
N ALA A 258 2.79 -32.34 22.06
CA ALA A 258 2.77 -33.59 22.86
C ALA A 258 3.94 -33.72 23.85
N LYS A 259 5.07 -33.06 23.57
CA LYS A 259 6.26 -33.02 24.45
C LYS A 259 6.17 -31.94 25.51
N ASP A 260 5.34 -30.95 25.33
CA ASP A 260 5.16 -29.84 26.27
C ASP A 260 4.13 -30.24 27.34
N PRO A 261 4.50 -30.27 28.64
CA PRO A 261 3.59 -30.64 29.72
C PRO A 261 2.30 -29.82 29.76
N GLU A 262 2.39 -28.51 29.40
CA GLU A 262 1.26 -27.59 29.42
C GLU A 262 0.23 -27.93 28.35
N TYR A 263 0.67 -28.35 27.16
CA TYR A 263 -0.18 -28.61 26.01
C TYR A 263 -0.45 -30.10 25.75
N LYS A 264 0.11 -31.00 26.54
CA LYS A 264 0.04 -32.46 26.30
C LYS A 264 -1.39 -32.97 26.16
N ALA A 265 -2.31 -32.48 27.00
CA ALA A 265 -3.71 -32.91 26.99
C ALA A 265 -4.50 -32.35 25.77
N THR A 266 -4.05 -31.25 25.18
CA THR A 266 -4.72 -30.54 24.08
C THR A 266 -3.89 -30.54 22.80
N ALA A 267 -2.78 -31.28 22.75
CA ALA A 267 -1.79 -31.27 21.69
C ALA A 267 -2.36 -31.44 20.28
N LEU A 268 -3.32 -32.34 20.12
CA LEU A 268 -3.97 -32.55 18.82
C LEU A 268 -4.82 -31.36 18.44
N ARG A 269 -5.62 -30.85 19.35
CA ARG A 269 -6.47 -29.66 19.12
C ARG A 269 -5.63 -28.45 18.71
N ASP A 270 -4.63 -28.13 19.55
CA ASP A 270 -3.83 -26.91 19.34
C ASP A 270 -2.99 -27.00 18.05
N ALA A 271 -2.44 -28.18 17.73
CA ALA A 271 -1.77 -28.44 16.47
C ALA A 271 -2.71 -28.31 15.26
N THR A 272 -3.97 -28.77 15.41
CA THR A 272 -4.99 -28.69 14.37
C THR A 272 -5.42 -27.26 14.12
N GLU A 273 -5.70 -26.48 15.17
CA GLU A 273 -6.05 -25.07 15.03
C GLU A 273 -4.92 -24.25 14.39
N ASP A 274 -3.69 -24.46 14.84
CA ASP A 274 -2.51 -23.77 14.27
C ASP A 274 -2.28 -24.10 12.80
N ILE A 275 -2.44 -25.36 12.40
CA ILE A 275 -2.22 -25.74 11.01
C ILE A 275 -3.36 -25.26 10.09
N ILE A 276 -4.62 -25.27 10.58
CA ILE A 276 -5.77 -24.70 9.85
C ILE A 276 -5.55 -23.20 9.64
N LYS A 277 -5.15 -22.48 10.70
CA LYS A 277 -4.81 -21.04 10.61
C LYS A 277 -3.70 -20.82 9.59
N LYS A 278 -2.66 -21.64 9.57
CA LYS A 278 -1.57 -21.56 8.60
C LYS A 278 -2.03 -21.81 7.16
N TYR A 279 -2.93 -22.78 6.97
CA TYR A 279 -3.57 -23.05 5.69
C TYR A 279 -4.37 -21.87 5.17
N GLN A 280 -5.22 -21.30 6.03
CA GLN A 280 -6.02 -20.11 5.70
C GLN A 280 -5.14 -18.89 5.40
N ASN A 281 -4.06 -18.69 6.16
CA ASN A 281 -3.09 -17.62 5.89
C ASN A 281 -2.44 -17.77 4.51
N GLY A 282 -2.24 -19.01 4.04
CA GLY A 282 -1.80 -19.27 2.68
C GLY A 282 -2.80 -18.77 1.62
N LYS A 283 -4.11 -19.00 1.83
CA LYS A 283 -5.16 -18.47 0.95
C LYS A 283 -5.19 -16.94 0.94
N ILE A 284 -5.11 -16.31 2.12
CA ILE A 284 -5.02 -14.85 2.26
C ILE A 284 -3.78 -14.31 1.53
N MET A 285 -2.63 -14.98 1.64
CA MET A 285 -1.40 -14.54 0.97
C MET A 285 -1.54 -14.54 -0.54
N ASN A 286 -2.17 -15.54 -1.14
CA ASN A 286 -2.43 -15.58 -2.58
C ASN A 286 -3.30 -14.39 -3.02
N THR A 287 -4.34 -14.08 -2.24
CA THR A 287 -5.20 -12.92 -2.46
C THR A 287 -4.40 -11.60 -2.42
N LYS A 288 -3.54 -11.45 -1.41
CA LYS A 288 -2.66 -10.27 -1.26
C LYS A 288 -1.68 -10.14 -2.41
N MET A 289 -1.11 -11.24 -2.87
CA MET A 289 -0.20 -11.24 -4.04
C MET A 289 -0.91 -10.76 -5.31
N LEU A 290 -2.15 -11.19 -5.55
CA LEU A 290 -2.91 -10.71 -6.71
C LEU A 290 -3.23 -9.22 -6.64
N LYS A 291 -3.62 -8.71 -5.47
CA LYS A 291 -3.83 -7.27 -5.24
C LYS A 291 -2.53 -6.48 -5.45
N THR A 292 -1.41 -6.98 -4.90
CA THR A 292 -0.08 -6.39 -5.09
C THR A 292 0.28 -6.28 -6.57
N LEU A 293 0.04 -7.35 -7.34
CA LEU A 293 0.27 -7.33 -8.79
C LEU A 293 -0.56 -6.24 -9.47
N GLY A 294 -1.85 -6.11 -9.11
CA GLY A 294 -2.72 -5.04 -9.62
C GLY A 294 -2.18 -3.64 -9.30
N GLY A 295 -1.65 -3.45 -8.10
CA GLY A 295 -0.98 -2.20 -7.71
C GLY A 295 0.26 -1.89 -8.56
N PHE A 296 1.13 -2.88 -8.81
CA PHE A 296 2.30 -2.71 -9.67
C PHE A 296 1.94 -2.39 -11.12
N VAL A 297 0.95 -3.08 -11.67
CA VAL A 297 0.49 -2.82 -13.05
C VAL A 297 -0.04 -1.38 -13.16
N ALA A 298 -0.90 -0.96 -12.23
CA ALA A 298 -1.45 0.39 -12.22
C ALA A 298 -0.35 1.45 -12.07
N LEU A 299 0.63 1.23 -11.20
CA LEU A 299 1.78 2.11 -11.02
C LEU A 299 2.57 2.26 -12.33
N GLY A 300 2.95 1.13 -12.95
CA GLY A 300 3.72 1.14 -14.19
C GLY A 300 3.02 1.87 -15.34
N LEU A 301 1.69 1.82 -15.39
CA LEU A 301 0.89 2.54 -16.38
C LEU A 301 0.72 4.02 -16.03
N ALA A 302 0.71 4.38 -14.75
CA ALA A 302 0.34 5.71 -14.28
C ALA A 302 1.53 6.68 -14.14
N ILE A 303 2.77 6.22 -13.90
CA ILE A 303 3.94 7.08 -13.62
C ILE A 303 4.11 8.16 -14.68
N ASN A 304 4.27 7.78 -15.95
CA ASN A 304 4.50 8.74 -17.02
C ASN A 304 3.34 9.75 -17.23
N PRO A 305 2.06 9.32 -17.24
CA PRO A 305 0.93 10.25 -17.25
C PRO A 305 0.90 11.20 -16.06
N ILE A 306 1.20 10.71 -14.85
CA ILE A 306 1.23 11.52 -13.62
C ILE A 306 2.29 12.61 -13.74
N ASP A 307 3.53 12.27 -14.07
CA ASP A 307 4.62 13.24 -14.20
C ASP A 307 4.26 14.35 -15.20
N LYS A 308 3.77 13.97 -16.38
CA LYS A 308 3.35 14.93 -17.41
C LYS A 308 2.18 15.80 -16.94
N PHE A 309 1.22 15.23 -16.25
CA PHE A 309 0.07 15.98 -15.73
C PHE A 309 0.52 16.98 -14.67
N VAL A 310 1.30 16.55 -13.69
CA VAL A 310 1.77 17.44 -12.62
C VAL A 310 2.65 18.55 -13.20
N GLU A 311 3.61 18.23 -14.05
CA GLU A 311 4.49 19.22 -14.67
C GLU A 311 3.72 20.22 -15.55
N ASN A 312 2.96 19.74 -16.54
CA ASN A 312 2.41 20.58 -17.58
C ASN A 312 1.08 21.25 -17.20
N VAL A 313 0.34 20.67 -16.28
CA VAL A 313 -0.96 21.22 -15.85
C VAL A 313 -0.83 21.87 -14.49
N VAL A 314 -0.39 21.12 -13.46
CA VAL A 314 -0.39 21.64 -12.09
C VAL A 314 0.69 22.72 -11.92
N ILE A 315 1.94 22.38 -12.20
CA ILE A 315 3.06 23.33 -11.99
C ILE A 315 2.94 24.52 -12.95
N LYS A 316 2.95 24.29 -14.26
CA LYS A 316 3.03 25.39 -15.23
C LYS A 316 1.79 26.28 -15.28
N LYS A 317 0.56 25.71 -15.10
CA LYS A 317 -0.68 26.49 -15.25
C LYS A 317 -1.20 27.05 -13.95
N PHE A 318 -0.97 26.37 -12.81
CA PHE A 318 -1.55 26.80 -11.54
C PHE A 318 -0.48 27.25 -10.52
N VAL A 319 0.59 26.51 -10.33
CA VAL A 319 1.56 26.79 -9.26
C VAL A 319 2.48 27.96 -9.65
N GLU A 320 3.12 27.90 -10.80
CA GLU A 320 4.09 28.88 -11.25
C GLU A 320 3.51 30.32 -11.38
N PRO A 321 2.33 30.56 -11.96
CA PRO A 321 1.74 31.89 -12.01
C PRO A 321 1.44 32.47 -10.62
N ASN A 322 0.92 31.64 -9.72
CA ASN A 322 0.59 32.08 -8.35
C ASN A 322 1.87 32.37 -7.55
N LEU A 323 2.89 31.54 -7.65
CA LEU A 323 4.17 31.78 -6.98
C LEU A 323 4.86 33.03 -7.55
N ASN A 324 4.83 33.26 -8.86
CA ASN A 324 5.35 34.49 -9.48
C ASN A 324 4.72 35.73 -8.85
N THR A 325 3.40 35.76 -8.68
CA THR A 325 2.68 36.88 -8.06
C THR A 325 3.06 37.04 -6.58
N MET A 326 3.15 35.93 -5.84
CA MET A 326 3.51 35.98 -4.41
C MET A 326 4.93 36.48 -4.18
N PHE A 327 5.90 36.01 -4.95
CA PHE A 327 7.30 36.38 -4.79
C PHE A 327 7.56 37.81 -5.32
N ALA A 328 6.94 38.24 -6.41
CA ALA A 328 7.01 39.64 -6.89
C ALA A 328 6.47 40.65 -5.84
N ASN A 329 5.38 40.33 -5.18
CA ASN A 329 4.81 41.18 -4.11
C ASN A 329 5.74 41.27 -2.90
N LYS A 330 6.46 40.19 -2.57
CA LYS A 330 7.42 40.17 -1.47
C LYS A 330 8.62 41.08 -1.77
N ASP A 331 9.17 41.00 -2.98
CA ASP A 331 10.31 41.83 -3.40
C ASP A 331 9.92 43.32 -3.38
N VAL A 332 8.73 43.69 -3.82
CA VAL A 332 8.19 45.06 -3.76
C VAL A 332 8.03 45.55 -2.30
N GLN A 333 7.54 44.70 -1.40
CA GLN A 333 7.43 45.05 0.01
C GLN A 333 8.80 45.21 0.69
N GLU A 334 9.75 44.32 0.39
CA GLU A 334 11.10 44.41 0.93
C GLU A 334 11.82 45.67 0.44
N TYR A 335 11.66 46.02 -0.84
CA TYR A 335 12.18 47.27 -1.40
C TYR A 335 11.57 48.50 -0.72
N LYS A 336 10.24 48.55 -0.53
CA LYS A 336 9.57 49.65 0.19
C LYS A 336 10.07 49.78 1.63
N ASN A 337 10.22 48.67 2.35
CA ASN A 337 10.71 48.72 3.74
C ASN A 337 12.19 49.21 3.82
N LYS A 338 13.03 48.88 2.86
CA LYS A 338 14.38 49.39 2.80
C LYS A 338 14.43 50.88 2.48
N THR A 339 13.49 51.38 1.66
CA THR A 339 13.42 52.81 1.30
C THR A 339 12.82 53.69 2.40
N ILE A 340 11.98 53.11 3.25
CA ILE A 340 11.37 53.86 4.40
C ILE A 340 12.36 53.94 5.59
N ASN A 341 13.30 52.98 5.68
CA ASN A 341 14.27 52.91 6.80
C ASN A 341 15.65 53.48 6.43
N ALA A 342 15.82 54.06 5.24
CA ALA A 342 16.99 54.77 4.78
C ALA A 342 16.76 56.29 4.76
#